data_ac7ed31fb0727bb1191f9e53370dc4f5
#
_entry.id   ac7ed31fb0727bb1191f9e53370dc4f5
#
_cell.length_a   1.000
_cell.length_b   1.000
_cell.length_c   1.000
_cell.angle_alpha   90.00
_cell.angle_beta   90.00
_cell.angle_gamma   90.00
#
_symmetry.space_group_name_H-M   'P 1'
#
loop_
_entity.id
_entity.type
_entity.pdbx_description
1 polymer ?
#
loop_
_entity_poly.entity_id
_entity_poly.type
_entity_poly.pdbx_seq_one_letter_code
_entity_poly.pdbx_strand_id
1 'polypeptide(L)'
;TLVAVFIPVLILVLELGMLNGEQESLFRNTVTFETGHFQVRSSTERADGGALTLMKDPDAALAVVDSVPGIAWRTARLDLPAMISNGGRSQGVLLQGVVPEEVGRVSPIGRLVTQGAYLATGDRGVVIGTELRDLLAASVGSELVLLGVHPETGIGAASVPVLGVYVAPDPAMGRGVVQVDLGLAQTLARRPGAVTSIVGFVEGVEGPWDQAKVERVVADLRAKLPNEYKVLDYNELAPELKTFQTVEKPFHVMAMGIFFVLGGLVVLNTLFLSVVERTHELGVILALGSSRRHVMRMVMTEALLLALLGAAVGLASGGGLVGWAHAAGGVKMPGSYSEAMRQMGMEPVLQLRVGVWEYLGAGLAMVGVALLSAWIPARRAASLEPVEAMRHVD
;
A
#
# COMPACT_ATOMS: atom_id res chain seq x y z
N THR A 1 12.61 -1.51 -33.72
CA THR A 1 13.24 -2.17 -32.54
C THR A 1 13.23 -1.26 -31.31
N LEU A 2 13.57 0.06 -31.41
CA LEU A 2 13.59 0.98 -30.26
C LEU A 2 12.22 1.02 -29.56
N VAL A 3 11.11 1.17 -30.29
CA VAL A 3 9.74 1.18 -29.77
C VAL A 3 9.40 -0.17 -29.08
N ALA A 4 9.93 -1.27 -29.60
CA ALA A 4 9.72 -2.62 -29.09
C ALA A 4 10.32 -2.83 -27.67
N VAL A 5 11.31 -2.04 -27.27
CA VAL A 5 11.89 -2.05 -25.92
C VAL A 5 11.30 -0.92 -25.06
N PHE A 6 11.11 0.25 -25.64
CA PHE A 6 10.59 1.43 -24.97
C PHE A 6 9.22 1.19 -24.29
N ILE A 7 8.23 0.67 -25.06
CA ILE A 7 6.86 0.50 -24.54
C ILE A 7 6.81 -0.50 -23.39
N PRO A 8 7.39 -1.71 -23.46
CA PRO A 8 7.42 -2.61 -22.33
C PRO A 8 8.09 -2.04 -21.09
N VAL A 9 9.22 -1.31 -21.23
CA VAL A 9 9.88 -0.69 -20.08
C VAL A 9 9.00 0.39 -19.45
N LEU A 10 8.35 1.23 -20.25
CA LEU A 10 7.40 2.22 -19.78
C LEU A 10 6.27 1.56 -18.97
N ILE A 11 5.66 0.51 -19.52
CA ILE A 11 4.56 -0.22 -18.84
C ILE A 11 5.06 -0.86 -17.53
N LEU A 12 6.22 -1.50 -17.54
CA LEU A 12 6.81 -2.12 -16.35
C LEU A 12 7.08 -1.10 -15.24
N VAL A 13 7.58 0.09 -15.58
CA VAL A 13 7.80 1.17 -14.58
C VAL A 13 6.49 1.67 -14.01
N LEU A 14 5.44 1.80 -14.82
CA LEU A 14 4.12 2.20 -14.34
C LEU A 14 3.48 1.12 -13.46
N GLU A 15 3.58 -0.15 -13.83
CA GLU A 15 3.07 -1.29 -13.05
C GLU A 15 3.79 -1.40 -11.69
N LEU A 16 5.12 -1.27 -11.66
CA LEU A 16 5.88 -1.18 -10.41
C LEU A 16 5.45 0.02 -9.57
N GLY A 17 5.21 1.16 -10.23
CA GLY A 17 4.74 2.36 -9.57
C GLY A 17 3.38 2.19 -8.90
N MET A 18 2.46 1.51 -9.59
CA MET A 18 1.14 1.15 -9.05
C MET A 18 1.24 0.20 -7.86
N LEU A 19 1.97 -0.91 -8.03
CA LEU A 19 2.14 -1.94 -6.99
C LEU A 19 2.69 -1.34 -5.69
N ASN A 20 3.77 -0.56 -5.78
CA ASN A 20 4.39 0.04 -4.61
C ASN A 20 3.52 1.17 -4.01
N GLY A 21 2.84 1.94 -4.85
CA GLY A 21 1.92 2.98 -4.42
C GLY A 21 0.70 2.43 -3.69
N GLU A 22 0.14 1.33 -4.17
CA GLU A 22 -0.96 0.61 -3.52
C GLU A 22 -0.52 0.04 -2.17
N GLN A 23 0.63 -0.63 -2.12
CA GLN A 23 1.19 -1.16 -0.88
C GLN A 23 1.44 -0.06 0.16
N GLU A 24 1.98 1.09 -0.27
CA GLU A 24 2.18 2.24 0.62
C GLU A 24 0.86 2.84 1.11
N SER A 25 -0.13 2.97 0.23
CA SER A 25 -1.46 3.50 0.58
C SER A 25 -2.17 2.61 1.59
N LEU A 26 -2.20 1.29 1.34
CA LEU A 26 -2.75 0.30 2.28
C LEU A 26 -2.03 0.37 3.63
N PHE A 27 -0.70 0.32 3.64
CA PHE A 27 0.08 0.42 4.87
C PHE A 27 -0.24 1.71 5.63
N ARG A 28 -0.18 2.86 4.96
CA ARG A 28 -0.41 4.17 5.58
C ARG A 28 -1.82 4.28 6.16
N ASN A 29 -2.84 3.84 5.41
CA ASN A 29 -4.22 3.90 5.89
C ASN A 29 -4.41 3.00 7.11
N THR A 30 -4.00 1.74 7.03
CA THR A 30 -4.13 0.78 8.12
C THR A 30 -3.37 1.22 9.37
N VAL A 31 -2.10 1.58 9.21
CA VAL A 31 -1.26 1.97 10.35
C VAL A 31 -1.72 3.29 10.97
N THR A 32 -2.07 4.28 10.16
CA THR A 32 -2.41 5.61 10.67
C THR A 32 -3.78 5.66 11.35
N PHE A 33 -4.75 4.89 10.83
CA PHE A 33 -6.13 4.98 11.31
C PHE A 33 -6.53 3.84 12.25
N GLU A 34 -5.92 2.66 12.13
CA GLU A 34 -6.41 1.47 12.82
C GLU A 34 -5.40 0.86 13.78
N THR A 35 -4.22 0.48 13.30
CA THR A 35 -3.32 -0.40 14.05
C THR A 35 -2.19 0.29 14.79
N GLY A 36 -1.69 1.44 14.32
CA GLY A 36 -0.35 1.89 14.66
C GLY A 36 0.71 0.96 14.07
N HIS A 37 1.98 1.18 14.36
CA HIS A 37 3.05 0.24 14.00
C HIS A 37 3.02 -1.01 14.88
N PHE A 38 2.59 -0.89 16.11
CA PHE A 38 2.37 -1.99 17.05
C PHE A 38 1.27 -1.66 18.04
N GLN A 39 0.72 -2.70 18.67
CA GLN A 39 -0.17 -2.57 19.81
C GLN A 39 0.25 -3.49 20.95
N VAL A 40 0.16 -2.97 22.17
CA VAL A 40 0.21 -3.76 23.38
C VAL A 40 -1.22 -4.01 23.85
N ARG A 41 -1.61 -5.25 24.03
CA ARG A 41 -2.94 -5.70 24.46
C ARG A 41 -2.85 -6.69 25.62
N SER A 42 -3.97 -7.01 26.25
CA SER A 42 -4.03 -8.13 27.20
C SER A 42 -3.75 -9.46 26.49
N SER A 43 -2.97 -10.35 27.12
CA SER A 43 -2.70 -11.70 26.58
C SER A 43 -3.90 -12.63 26.66
N THR A 44 -4.92 -12.29 27.46
CA THR A 44 -6.17 -13.07 27.64
C THR A 44 -7.22 -12.76 26.56
N GLU A 45 -6.83 -12.10 25.48
CA GLU A 45 -7.71 -11.79 24.35
C GLU A 45 -8.33 -13.08 23.76
N ARG A 46 -9.65 -13.06 23.56
CA ARG A 46 -10.39 -14.19 22.98
C ARG A 46 -10.06 -14.33 21.50
N ALA A 47 -9.79 -15.56 21.08
CA ALA A 47 -9.48 -15.88 19.67
C ALA A 47 -10.70 -15.77 18.72
N ASP A 48 -11.89 -15.52 19.24
CA ASP A 48 -13.15 -15.50 18.50
C ASP A 48 -13.53 -14.13 17.90
N GLY A 49 -12.61 -13.16 17.93
CA GLY A 49 -12.84 -11.80 17.38
C GLY A 49 -13.85 -10.97 18.15
N GLY A 50 -14.15 -11.34 19.40
CA GLY A 50 -15.02 -10.60 20.31
C GLY A 50 -14.40 -9.26 20.77
N ALA A 51 -15.09 -8.57 21.70
CA ALA A 51 -14.60 -7.34 22.29
C ALA A 51 -13.21 -7.54 22.91
N LEU A 52 -12.29 -6.59 22.68
CA LEU A 52 -10.94 -6.61 23.26
C LEU A 52 -11.02 -6.64 24.80
N THR A 53 -10.21 -7.48 25.41
CA THR A 53 -10.12 -7.58 26.85
C THR A 53 -9.46 -6.32 27.44
N LEU A 54 -9.99 -5.81 28.55
CA LEU A 54 -9.41 -4.66 29.25
C LEU A 54 -8.04 -5.03 29.82
N MET A 55 -7.09 -4.11 29.70
CA MET A 55 -5.78 -4.26 30.33
C MET A 55 -5.91 -4.15 31.85
N LYS A 56 -5.15 -4.95 32.59
CA LYS A 56 -5.19 -4.94 34.06
C LYS A 56 -4.54 -3.71 34.65
N ASP A 57 -3.35 -3.37 34.16
CA ASP A 57 -2.57 -2.23 34.62
C ASP A 57 -1.98 -1.53 33.37
N PRO A 58 -2.74 -0.63 32.71
CA PRO A 58 -2.27 0.08 31.55
C PRO A 58 -1.10 1.03 31.86
N ASP A 59 -1.02 1.59 33.07
CA ASP A 59 0.04 2.53 33.46
C ASP A 59 1.39 1.82 33.57
N ALA A 60 1.42 0.62 34.13
CA ALA A 60 2.64 -0.21 34.18
C ALA A 60 3.12 -0.59 32.77
N ALA A 61 2.19 -0.95 31.87
CA ALA A 61 2.53 -1.24 30.49
C ALA A 61 3.04 0.00 29.74
N LEU A 62 2.42 1.17 29.95
CA LEU A 62 2.88 2.46 29.39
C LEU A 62 4.30 2.80 29.84
N ALA A 63 4.61 2.62 31.12
CA ALA A 63 5.96 2.88 31.66
C ALA A 63 7.02 1.99 30.99
N VAL A 64 6.71 0.73 30.69
CA VAL A 64 7.60 -0.14 29.95
C VAL A 64 7.74 0.33 28.50
N VAL A 65 6.66 0.68 27.82
CA VAL A 65 6.69 1.21 26.45
C VAL A 65 7.56 2.47 26.39
N ASP A 66 7.42 3.40 27.33
CA ASP A 66 8.23 4.62 27.40
C ASP A 66 9.72 4.35 27.66
N SER A 67 10.08 3.18 28.20
CA SER A 67 11.47 2.78 28.46
C SER A 67 12.19 2.18 27.23
N VAL A 68 11.47 1.90 26.16
CA VAL A 68 12.04 1.27 24.94
C VAL A 68 12.45 2.37 23.95
N PRO A 69 13.73 2.42 23.55
CA PRO A 69 14.20 3.40 22.57
C PRO A 69 13.63 3.11 21.16
N GLY A 70 13.49 4.17 20.34
CA GLY A 70 13.00 4.05 18.97
C GLY A 70 11.48 4.12 18.85
N ILE A 71 10.75 4.35 19.93
CA ILE A 71 9.32 4.65 19.92
C ILE A 71 9.16 6.16 19.80
N ALA A 72 8.62 6.61 18.66
CA ALA A 72 8.38 8.03 18.39
C ALA A 72 7.16 8.54 19.14
N TRP A 73 6.14 7.67 19.23
CA TRP A 73 4.84 8.07 19.75
C TRP A 73 4.02 6.88 20.25
N ARG A 74 3.21 7.09 21.26
CA ARG A 74 2.25 6.10 21.75
C ARG A 74 1.00 6.78 22.29
N THR A 75 -0.13 6.07 22.31
CA THR A 75 -1.38 6.53 22.88
C THR A 75 -2.17 5.36 23.47
N ALA A 76 -2.88 5.62 24.57
CA ALA A 76 -3.84 4.68 25.13
C ALA A 76 -5.16 4.74 24.34
N ARG A 77 -5.77 3.58 24.10
CA ARG A 77 -7.03 3.47 23.36
C ARG A 77 -7.99 2.48 24.02
N LEU A 78 -9.26 2.84 24.03
CA LEU A 78 -10.35 1.96 24.45
C LEU A 78 -11.25 1.68 23.24
N ASP A 79 -11.13 0.50 22.68
CA ASP A 79 -11.99 0.02 21.59
C ASP A 79 -13.18 -0.74 22.19
N LEU A 80 -14.39 -0.28 21.88
CA LEU A 80 -15.62 -0.81 22.43
C LEU A 80 -16.65 -1.06 21.32
N PRO A 81 -17.15 -2.27 21.11
CA PRO A 81 -18.33 -2.49 20.29
C PRO A 81 -19.50 -1.67 20.81
N ALA A 82 -20.12 -0.93 19.92
CA ALA A 82 -21.21 -0.04 20.29
C ALA A 82 -22.30 -0.03 19.23
N MET A 83 -23.49 0.39 19.64
CA MET A 83 -24.57 0.77 18.74
C MET A 83 -24.76 2.29 18.83
N ILE A 84 -24.82 2.94 17.68
CA ILE A 84 -25.14 4.35 17.60
C ILE A 84 -26.50 4.54 16.93
N SER A 85 -27.32 5.43 17.44
CA SER A 85 -28.66 5.64 16.90
C SER A 85 -29.08 7.10 16.88
N ASN A 86 -29.90 7.44 15.86
CA ASN A 86 -30.60 8.70 15.70
C ASN A 86 -32.09 8.42 15.46
N GLY A 87 -32.88 8.43 16.51
CA GLY A 87 -34.31 8.09 16.45
C GLY A 87 -34.54 6.67 15.92
N GLY A 88 -35.13 6.54 14.73
CA GLY A 88 -35.47 5.25 14.12
C GLY A 88 -34.34 4.56 13.34
N ARG A 89 -33.17 5.16 13.25
CA ARG A 89 -32.00 4.63 12.51
C ARG A 89 -30.90 4.24 13.47
N SER A 90 -30.33 3.07 13.30
CA SER A 90 -29.24 2.57 14.16
C SER A 90 -28.19 1.83 13.35
N GLN A 91 -26.95 1.85 13.81
CA GLN A 91 -25.81 1.17 13.21
C GLN A 91 -24.88 0.62 14.29
N GLY A 92 -24.39 -0.60 14.07
CA GLY A 92 -23.30 -1.15 14.86
C GLY A 92 -21.98 -0.49 14.46
N VAL A 93 -21.20 -0.05 15.43
CA VAL A 93 -19.93 0.67 15.22
C VAL A 93 -18.88 0.20 16.21
N LEU A 94 -17.61 0.40 15.85
CA LEU A 94 -16.51 0.35 16.78
C LEU A 94 -16.32 1.76 17.36
N LEU A 95 -16.60 1.91 18.63
CA LEU A 95 -16.34 3.14 19.37
C LEU A 95 -14.88 3.13 19.83
N GLN A 96 -14.11 4.09 19.36
CA GLN A 96 -12.73 4.33 19.77
C GLN A 96 -12.67 5.49 20.76
N GLY A 97 -12.39 5.16 22.02
CA GLY A 97 -12.04 6.13 23.04
C GLY A 97 -10.57 6.51 22.90
N VAL A 98 -10.29 7.75 22.58
CA VAL A 98 -8.94 8.24 22.27
C VAL A 98 -8.55 9.41 23.17
N VAL A 99 -7.25 9.65 23.31
CA VAL A 99 -6.70 10.88 23.89
C VAL A 99 -6.50 11.88 22.74
N PRO A 100 -7.35 12.91 22.55
CA PRO A 100 -7.37 13.71 21.33
C PRO A 100 -6.04 14.42 21.03
N GLU A 101 -5.35 14.92 22.06
CA GLU A 101 -4.06 15.59 21.92
C GLU A 101 -2.96 14.64 21.44
N GLU A 102 -3.01 13.38 21.85
CA GLU A 102 -2.07 12.35 21.45
C GLU A 102 -2.36 11.87 20.03
N VAL A 103 -3.60 11.57 19.71
CA VAL A 103 -4.02 11.10 18.38
C VAL A 103 -3.81 12.20 17.33
N GLY A 104 -4.08 13.46 17.64
CA GLY A 104 -3.91 14.58 16.72
C GLY A 104 -2.47 14.78 16.19
N ARG A 105 -1.47 14.16 16.83
CA ARG A 105 -0.07 14.22 16.37
C ARG A 105 0.25 13.18 15.31
N VAL A 106 -0.41 12.03 15.31
CA VAL A 106 -0.09 10.89 14.43
C VAL A 106 -1.20 10.59 13.43
N SER A 107 -2.45 10.76 13.80
CA SER A 107 -3.60 10.52 12.93
C SER A 107 -4.07 11.80 12.25
N PRO A 108 -4.26 11.80 10.94
CA PRO A 108 -4.79 12.96 10.23
C PRO A 108 -6.29 13.12 10.38
N ILE A 109 -7.00 12.30 11.19
CA ILE A 109 -8.48 12.37 11.32
C ILE A 109 -8.94 13.79 11.63
N GLY A 110 -8.25 14.50 12.52
CA GLY A 110 -8.57 15.90 12.82
C GLY A 110 -8.51 16.82 11.59
N ARG A 111 -7.63 16.54 10.62
CA ARG A 111 -7.53 17.29 9.36
C ARG A 111 -8.55 16.84 8.31
N LEU A 112 -9.12 15.66 8.49
CA LEU A 112 -10.15 15.10 7.62
C LEU A 112 -11.57 15.51 8.03
N VAL A 113 -11.71 16.22 9.16
CA VAL A 113 -12.98 16.81 9.59
C VAL A 113 -13.36 17.92 8.62
N THR A 114 -14.48 17.73 7.94
CA THR A 114 -14.99 18.66 6.93
C THR A 114 -16.17 19.52 7.44
N GLN A 115 -16.79 19.08 8.54
CA GLN A 115 -17.91 19.80 9.18
C GLN A 115 -17.73 19.73 10.70
N GLY A 116 -17.94 20.84 11.40
CA GLY A 116 -17.75 20.93 12.85
C GLY A 116 -16.29 20.98 13.26
N ALA A 117 -15.94 20.35 14.38
CA ALA A 117 -14.60 20.31 14.96
C ALA A 117 -14.21 18.90 15.37
N TYR A 118 -12.91 18.63 15.43
CA TYR A 118 -12.40 17.39 16.03
C TYR A 118 -12.50 17.47 17.56
N LEU A 119 -12.36 16.33 18.22
CA LEU A 119 -12.41 16.19 19.67
C LEU A 119 -11.35 17.03 20.39
N ALA A 120 -11.71 17.59 21.51
CA ALA A 120 -10.80 18.10 22.54
C ALA A 120 -10.88 17.22 23.79
N THR A 121 -9.83 17.26 24.61
CA THR A 121 -9.78 16.50 25.87
C THR A 121 -10.93 16.91 26.82
N GLY A 122 -11.71 15.92 27.26
CA GLY A 122 -12.88 16.11 28.10
C GLY A 122 -14.19 16.38 27.36
N ASP A 123 -14.19 16.40 26.05
CA ASP A 123 -15.41 16.55 25.24
C ASP A 123 -16.39 15.40 25.47
N ARG A 124 -17.68 15.75 25.53
CA ARG A 124 -18.79 14.80 25.71
C ARG A 124 -19.58 14.60 24.42
N GLY A 125 -18.89 14.57 23.29
CA GLY A 125 -19.51 14.38 21.98
C GLY A 125 -18.79 13.31 21.16
N VAL A 126 -19.27 13.10 19.94
CA VAL A 126 -18.77 12.08 19.01
C VAL A 126 -18.37 12.70 17.69
N VAL A 127 -17.29 12.17 17.10
CA VAL A 127 -16.88 12.44 15.72
C VAL A 127 -17.20 11.21 14.88
N ILE A 128 -17.92 11.40 13.76
CA ILE A 128 -18.46 10.34 12.91
C ILE A 128 -17.99 10.51 11.47
N GLY A 129 -17.93 9.41 10.72
CA GLY A 129 -17.67 9.46 9.27
C GLY A 129 -18.86 9.98 8.45
N THR A 130 -18.56 10.46 7.24
CA THR A 130 -19.58 10.97 6.30
C THR A 130 -20.63 9.90 5.98
N GLU A 131 -20.21 8.66 5.79
CA GLU A 131 -21.08 7.53 5.44
C GLU A 131 -22.05 7.21 6.60
N LEU A 132 -21.57 7.30 7.84
CA LEU A 132 -22.40 7.08 9.04
C LEU A 132 -23.36 8.24 9.24
N ARG A 133 -22.91 9.49 9.02
CA ARG A 133 -23.77 10.68 9.05
C ARG A 133 -24.97 10.52 8.13
N ASP A 134 -24.72 10.08 6.87
CA ASP A 134 -25.77 9.95 5.85
C ASP A 134 -26.73 8.80 6.18
N LEU A 135 -26.19 7.67 6.66
CA LEU A 135 -26.98 6.52 7.10
C LEU A 135 -27.91 6.86 8.27
N LEU A 136 -27.42 7.62 9.24
CA LEU A 136 -28.21 8.05 10.40
C LEU A 136 -29.06 9.30 10.13
N ALA A 137 -28.91 9.95 8.97
CA ALA A 137 -29.45 11.28 8.68
C ALA A 137 -29.16 12.29 9.81
N ALA A 138 -27.91 12.29 10.27
CA ALA A 138 -27.42 13.16 11.33
C ALA A 138 -26.73 14.39 10.74
N SER A 139 -26.52 15.41 11.55
CA SER A 139 -25.74 16.60 11.26
C SER A 139 -24.95 17.01 12.49
N VAL A 140 -23.96 17.90 12.32
CA VAL A 140 -23.26 18.50 13.47
C VAL A 140 -24.28 19.13 14.43
N GLY A 141 -24.17 18.80 15.72
CA GLY A 141 -25.10 19.20 16.76
C GLY A 141 -26.29 18.24 16.96
N SER A 142 -26.50 17.23 16.10
CA SER A 142 -27.54 16.21 16.35
C SER A 142 -27.18 15.37 17.59
N GLU A 143 -28.18 15.14 18.45
CA GLU A 143 -28.05 14.25 19.58
C GLU A 143 -28.19 12.79 19.16
N LEU A 144 -27.12 11.99 19.38
CA LEU A 144 -27.09 10.56 19.11
C LEU A 144 -27.03 9.77 20.39
N VAL A 145 -27.68 8.60 20.39
CA VAL A 145 -27.60 7.66 21.53
C VAL A 145 -26.50 6.63 21.21
N LEU A 146 -25.52 6.56 22.09
CA LEU A 146 -24.47 5.54 22.09
C LEU A 146 -24.76 4.49 23.14
N LEU A 147 -24.73 3.20 22.73
CA LEU A 147 -24.83 2.03 23.60
C LEU A 147 -23.54 1.22 23.47
N GLY A 148 -22.64 1.38 24.43
CA GLY A 148 -21.41 0.59 24.51
C GLY A 148 -21.67 -0.74 25.19
N VAL A 149 -21.13 -1.84 24.62
CA VAL A 149 -21.27 -3.18 25.18
C VAL A 149 -19.90 -3.75 25.49
N HIS A 150 -19.66 -4.10 26.75
CA HIS A 150 -18.44 -4.80 27.13
C HIS A 150 -18.79 -6.08 27.92
N PRO A 151 -18.19 -7.25 27.57
CA PRO A 151 -18.54 -8.53 28.19
C PRO A 151 -18.37 -8.56 29.70
N GLU A 152 -17.37 -7.85 30.25
CA GLU A 152 -17.06 -7.86 31.68
C GLU A 152 -17.87 -6.83 32.48
N THR A 153 -18.22 -5.68 31.87
CA THR A 153 -18.81 -4.54 32.57
C THR A 153 -20.26 -4.24 32.21
N GLY A 154 -20.77 -4.92 31.17
CA GLY A 154 -22.17 -4.81 30.73
C GLY A 154 -22.40 -3.66 29.74
N ILE A 155 -23.61 -3.09 29.75
CA ILE A 155 -24.05 -2.08 28.81
C ILE A 155 -24.00 -0.71 29.46
N GLY A 156 -23.31 0.24 28.82
CA GLY A 156 -23.34 1.65 29.12
C GLY A 156 -24.09 2.43 28.05
N ALA A 157 -24.77 3.50 28.41
CA ALA A 157 -25.51 4.34 27.49
C ALA A 157 -25.21 5.84 27.74
N ALA A 158 -25.12 6.61 26.66
CA ALA A 158 -25.01 8.06 26.72
C ALA A 158 -25.70 8.71 25.53
N SER A 159 -26.33 9.87 25.73
CA SER A 159 -26.71 10.78 24.66
C SER A 159 -25.60 11.78 24.45
N VAL A 160 -25.15 11.94 23.21
CA VAL A 160 -23.98 12.76 22.87
C VAL A 160 -24.22 13.55 21.58
N PRO A 161 -23.79 14.81 21.51
CA PRO A 161 -23.87 15.58 20.27
C PRO A 161 -22.80 15.14 19.27
N VAL A 162 -23.10 15.24 17.98
CA VAL A 162 -22.12 15.16 16.90
C VAL A 162 -21.29 16.43 16.89
N LEU A 163 -19.99 16.32 17.21
CA LEU A 163 -19.05 17.44 17.22
C LEU A 163 -18.48 17.70 15.84
N GLY A 164 -18.21 16.66 15.10
CA GLY A 164 -17.62 16.77 13.77
C GLY A 164 -17.91 15.57 12.87
N VAL A 165 -17.77 15.84 11.58
CA VAL A 165 -17.90 14.82 10.53
C VAL A 165 -16.62 14.79 9.73
N TYR A 166 -15.98 13.62 9.64
CA TYR A 166 -14.75 13.42 8.89
C TYR A 166 -15.00 12.59 7.62
N VAL A 167 -14.17 12.81 6.60
CA VAL A 167 -14.11 11.95 5.40
C VAL A 167 -13.08 10.87 5.65
N ALA A 168 -13.55 9.63 5.79
CA ALA A 168 -12.65 8.50 5.96
C ALA A 168 -11.95 8.14 4.64
N PRO A 169 -10.71 7.64 4.68
CA PRO A 169 -10.05 7.10 3.49
C PRO A 169 -10.80 5.89 2.90
N ASP A 170 -11.37 5.07 3.78
CA ASP A 170 -12.20 3.93 3.44
C ASP A 170 -13.65 4.15 3.90
N PRO A 171 -14.65 3.98 3.01
CA PRO A 171 -16.07 4.08 3.36
C PRO A 171 -16.53 3.09 4.43
N ALA A 172 -15.92 1.91 4.54
CA ALA A 172 -16.24 0.95 5.60
C ALA A 172 -15.82 1.50 6.98
N MET A 173 -14.64 2.10 7.07
CA MET A 173 -14.19 2.84 8.25
C MET A 173 -15.14 4.02 8.56
N GLY A 174 -15.51 4.82 7.55
CA GLY A 174 -16.41 5.96 7.71
C GLY A 174 -17.81 5.58 8.21
N ARG A 175 -18.25 4.34 7.93
CA ARG A 175 -19.52 3.79 8.41
C ARG A 175 -19.41 3.09 9.74
N GLY A 176 -18.27 2.46 10.02
CA GLY A 176 -18.09 1.52 11.12
C GLY A 176 -17.31 2.05 12.32
N VAL A 177 -16.59 3.19 12.22
CA VAL A 177 -15.75 3.71 13.29
C VAL A 177 -16.23 5.08 13.73
N VAL A 178 -16.36 5.26 15.06
CA VAL A 178 -16.65 6.54 15.67
C VAL A 178 -15.63 6.84 16.76
N GLN A 179 -15.28 8.11 16.92
CA GLN A 179 -14.32 8.52 17.95
C GLN A 179 -14.97 9.39 19.00
N VAL A 180 -14.58 9.13 20.24
CA VAL A 180 -14.96 9.91 21.42
C VAL A 180 -13.73 10.14 22.30
N ASP A 181 -13.82 11.10 23.23
CA ASP A 181 -12.81 11.24 24.28
C ASP A 181 -12.70 9.96 25.12
N LEU A 182 -11.49 9.61 25.55
CA LEU A 182 -11.21 8.38 26.32
C LEU A 182 -12.06 8.31 27.61
N GLY A 183 -12.24 9.42 28.30
CA GLY A 183 -13.06 9.48 29.51
C GLY A 183 -14.53 9.18 29.26
N LEU A 184 -15.08 9.61 28.11
CA LEU A 184 -16.44 9.26 27.71
C LEU A 184 -16.55 7.77 27.38
N ALA A 185 -15.56 7.21 26.65
CA ALA A 185 -15.52 5.78 26.36
C ALA A 185 -15.45 4.93 27.66
N GLN A 186 -14.64 5.33 28.62
CA GLN A 186 -14.54 4.70 29.96
C GLN A 186 -15.87 4.77 30.74
N THR A 187 -16.61 5.85 30.58
CA THR A 187 -17.95 5.98 31.15
C THR A 187 -18.92 5.00 30.50
N LEU A 188 -18.89 4.85 29.18
CA LEU A 188 -19.68 3.87 28.44
C LEU A 188 -19.26 2.41 28.77
N ALA A 189 -17.97 2.18 28.97
CA ALA A 189 -17.46 0.88 29.43
C ALA A 189 -17.77 0.62 30.94
N ARG A 190 -18.32 1.59 31.67
CA ARG A 190 -18.61 1.55 33.13
C ARG A 190 -17.38 1.19 33.98
N ARG A 191 -16.17 1.54 33.50
CA ARG A 191 -14.91 1.28 34.20
C ARG A 191 -13.92 2.42 33.99
N PRO A 192 -13.72 3.27 35.01
CA PRO A 192 -12.69 4.30 34.98
C PRO A 192 -11.30 3.72 34.79
N GLY A 193 -10.44 4.36 34.01
CA GLY A 193 -9.09 3.89 33.70
C GLY A 193 -9.04 2.71 32.72
N ALA A 194 -10.18 2.27 32.18
CA ALA A 194 -10.20 1.16 31.20
C ALA A 194 -9.47 1.52 29.92
N VAL A 195 -8.60 0.61 29.46
CA VAL A 195 -7.85 0.67 28.20
C VAL A 195 -7.83 -0.74 27.62
N THR A 196 -8.03 -0.86 26.32
CA THR A 196 -7.95 -2.16 25.60
C THR A 196 -6.59 -2.34 24.93
N SER A 197 -5.98 -1.24 24.50
CA SER A 197 -4.70 -1.29 23.79
C SER A 197 -3.88 -0.02 24.00
N ILE A 198 -2.56 -0.18 23.97
CA ILE A 198 -1.60 0.91 23.79
C ILE A 198 -1.12 0.82 22.36
N VAL A 199 -1.43 1.84 21.56
CA VAL A 199 -1.05 1.96 20.16
C VAL A 199 0.27 2.70 20.08
N GLY A 200 1.25 2.17 19.35
CA GLY A 200 2.57 2.77 19.26
C GLY A 200 3.08 2.96 17.84
N PHE A 201 3.93 3.97 17.66
CA PHE A 201 4.56 4.34 16.40
C PHE A 201 6.08 4.35 16.57
N VAL A 202 6.78 3.69 15.67
CA VAL A 202 8.25 3.54 15.68
C VAL A 202 8.88 4.67 14.88
N GLU A 203 10.00 5.19 15.38
CA GLU A 203 10.73 6.30 14.78
C GLU A 203 11.32 5.91 13.40
N GLY A 204 11.24 6.82 12.44
CA GLY A 204 11.82 6.66 11.12
C GLY A 204 11.20 5.56 10.26
N VAL A 205 9.98 5.13 10.56
CA VAL A 205 9.18 4.23 9.71
C VAL A 205 8.33 5.09 8.77
N GLU A 206 8.64 5.01 7.48
CA GLU A 206 7.94 5.77 6.43
C GLU A 206 7.04 4.88 5.56
N GLY A 207 7.24 3.57 5.60
CA GLY A 207 6.49 2.65 4.78
C GLY A 207 6.72 1.17 5.12
N PRO A 208 6.09 0.27 4.37
CA PRO A 208 6.16 -1.18 4.63
C PRO A 208 7.57 -1.77 4.44
N TRP A 209 8.48 -1.06 3.78
CA TRP A 209 9.89 -1.43 3.61
C TRP A 209 10.72 -1.26 4.89
N ASP A 210 10.21 -0.56 5.89
CA ASP A 210 10.87 -0.33 7.18
C ASP A 210 10.50 -1.38 8.25
N GLN A 211 9.90 -2.51 7.87
CA GLN A 211 9.41 -3.56 8.76
C GLN A 211 10.46 -4.01 9.78
N ALA A 212 11.72 -4.14 9.39
CA ALA A 212 12.81 -4.53 10.28
C ALA A 212 13.04 -3.58 11.48
N LYS A 213 12.63 -2.30 11.36
CA LYS A 213 12.68 -1.35 12.48
C LYS A 213 11.57 -1.66 13.48
N VAL A 214 10.36 -1.93 12.98
CA VAL A 214 9.20 -2.28 13.81
C VAL A 214 9.44 -3.61 14.53
N GLU A 215 9.92 -4.64 13.83
CA GLU A 215 10.22 -5.96 14.41
C GLU A 215 11.22 -5.89 15.56
N ARG A 216 12.26 -5.04 15.45
CA ARG A 216 13.22 -4.82 16.54
C ARG A 216 12.57 -4.23 17.79
N VAL A 217 11.79 -3.16 17.64
CA VAL A 217 11.10 -2.53 18.77
C VAL A 217 10.08 -3.48 19.39
N VAL A 218 9.33 -4.24 18.56
CA VAL A 218 8.37 -5.24 19.03
C VAL A 218 9.08 -6.38 19.80
N ALA A 219 10.25 -6.84 19.33
CA ALA A 219 11.03 -7.85 20.03
C ALA A 219 11.52 -7.35 21.41
N ASP A 220 12.00 -6.10 21.48
CA ASP A 220 12.43 -5.48 22.72
C ASP A 220 11.26 -5.31 23.71
N LEU A 221 10.08 -4.92 23.22
CA LEU A 221 8.87 -4.83 24.04
C LEU A 221 8.43 -6.21 24.54
N ARG A 222 8.44 -7.25 23.70
CA ARG A 222 8.12 -8.63 24.09
C ARG A 222 9.07 -9.17 25.16
N ALA A 223 10.33 -8.75 25.14
CA ALA A 223 11.32 -9.16 26.14
C ALA A 223 11.14 -8.47 27.51
N LYS A 224 10.60 -7.24 27.53
CA LYS A 224 10.47 -6.42 28.74
C LYS A 224 9.09 -6.49 29.39
N LEU A 225 8.03 -6.70 28.61
CA LEU A 225 6.66 -6.75 29.11
C LEU A 225 6.37 -8.10 29.79
N PRO A 226 5.62 -8.08 30.91
CA PRO A 226 5.12 -9.30 31.54
C PRO A 226 4.23 -10.12 30.61
N ASN A 227 4.15 -11.46 30.82
CA ASN A 227 3.36 -12.39 30.02
C ASN A 227 1.85 -12.13 30.00
N GLU A 228 1.37 -11.26 30.86
CA GLU A 228 -0.04 -10.81 30.85
C GLU A 228 -0.34 -9.83 29.71
N TYR A 229 0.69 -9.34 28.99
CA TYR A 229 0.57 -8.51 27.82
C TYR A 229 1.07 -9.22 26.56
N LYS A 230 0.45 -8.89 25.44
CA LYS A 230 0.80 -9.36 24.11
C LYS A 230 1.14 -8.16 23.25
N VAL A 231 2.28 -8.20 22.58
CA VAL A 231 2.69 -7.16 21.64
C VAL A 231 2.48 -7.69 20.23
N LEU A 232 1.69 -7.00 19.44
CA LEU A 232 1.35 -7.35 18.06
C LEU A 232 1.85 -6.23 17.13
N ASP A 233 2.50 -6.60 16.05
CA ASP A 233 2.84 -5.66 14.98
C ASP A 233 1.65 -5.43 14.02
N TYR A 234 1.79 -4.47 13.11
CA TYR A 234 0.74 -4.14 12.16
C TYR A 234 0.40 -5.30 11.19
N ASN A 235 1.34 -6.21 10.88
CA ASN A 235 1.06 -7.37 10.04
C ASN A 235 0.25 -8.45 10.77
N GLU A 236 0.41 -8.55 12.09
CA GLU A 236 -0.39 -9.44 12.95
C GLU A 236 -1.78 -8.86 13.20
N LEU A 237 -1.90 -7.53 13.23
CA LEU A 237 -3.16 -6.82 13.48
C LEU A 237 -4.03 -6.65 12.24
N ALA A 238 -3.43 -6.57 11.06
CA ALA A 238 -4.08 -6.32 9.78
C ALA A 238 -3.76 -7.44 8.79
N PRO A 239 -4.55 -8.54 8.80
CA PRO A 239 -4.36 -9.68 7.90
C PRO A 239 -4.41 -9.31 6.41
N GLU A 240 -5.11 -8.24 6.05
CA GLU A 240 -5.19 -7.69 4.70
C GLU A 240 -3.83 -7.26 4.17
N LEU A 241 -2.97 -6.63 4.99
CA LEU A 241 -1.60 -6.29 4.60
C LEU A 241 -0.77 -7.54 4.28
N LYS A 242 -0.98 -8.60 5.06
CA LYS A 242 -0.35 -9.89 4.80
C LYS A 242 -0.89 -10.55 3.53
N THR A 243 -2.19 -10.45 3.29
CA THR A 243 -2.84 -10.99 2.08
C THR A 243 -2.30 -10.28 0.84
N PHE A 244 -2.15 -8.96 0.86
CA PHE A 244 -1.50 -8.22 -0.21
C PHE A 244 -0.10 -8.77 -0.53
N GLN A 245 0.73 -8.97 0.48
CA GLN A 245 2.09 -9.48 0.30
C GLN A 245 2.14 -10.93 -0.20
N THR A 246 1.22 -11.79 0.25
CA THR A 246 1.28 -13.24 -0.03
C THR A 246 0.49 -13.65 -1.27
N VAL A 247 -0.50 -12.89 -1.69
CA VAL A 247 -1.40 -13.21 -2.81
C VAL A 247 -1.29 -12.19 -3.93
N GLU A 248 -1.50 -10.92 -3.65
CA GLU A 248 -1.60 -9.88 -4.68
C GLU A 248 -0.24 -9.56 -5.30
N LYS A 249 0.79 -9.37 -4.47
CA LYS A 249 2.14 -9.07 -4.97
C LYS A 249 2.71 -10.16 -5.88
N PRO A 250 2.62 -11.48 -5.57
CA PRO A 250 3.00 -12.54 -6.51
C PRO A 250 2.21 -12.52 -7.82
N PHE A 251 0.92 -12.15 -7.77
CA PHE A 251 0.11 -12.02 -8.98
C PHE A 251 0.59 -10.88 -9.89
N HIS A 252 0.92 -9.72 -9.32
CA HIS A 252 1.53 -8.61 -10.06
C HIS A 252 2.92 -8.99 -10.63
N VAL A 253 3.75 -9.70 -9.87
CA VAL A 253 5.05 -10.20 -10.36
C VAL A 253 4.85 -11.16 -11.55
N MET A 254 3.83 -12.01 -11.50
CA MET A 254 3.48 -12.88 -12.63
C MET A 254 3.02 -12.07 -13.84
N ALA A 255 2.18 -11.05 -13.66
CA ALA A 255 1.74 -10.16 -14.73
C ALA A 255 2.92 -9.42 -15.36
N MET A 256 3.85 -8.88 -14.57
CA MET A 256 5.11 -8.30 -15.06
C MET A 256 5.92 -9.32 -15.88
N GLY A 257 5.98 -10.58 -15.45
CA GLY A 257 6.62 -11.67 -16.20
C GLY A 257 6.02 -11.85 -17.60
N ILE A 258 4.71 -11.75 -17.73
CA ILE A 258 4.01 -11.78 -19.02
C ILE A 258 4.44 -10.60 -19.90
N PHE A 259 4.53 -9.39 -19.35
CA PHE A 259 5.02 -8.22 -20.10
C PHE A 259 6.47 -8.39 -20.57
N PHE A 260 7.35 -8.99 -19.76
CA PHE A 260 8.70 -9.32 -20.19
C PHE A 260 8.71 -10.30 -21.38
N VAL A 261 7.89 -11.35 -21.33
CA VAL A 261 7.77 -12.32 -22.42
C VAL A 261 7.23 -11.65 -23.70
N LEU A 262 6.16 -10.87 -23.58
CA LEU A 262 5.58 -10.15 -24.71
C LEU A 262 6.58 -9.16 -25.31
N GLY A 263 7.27 -8.38 -24.49
CA GLY A 263 8.34 -7.48 -24.92
C GLY A 263 9.46 -8.22 -25.64
N GLY A 264 9.89 -9.35 -25.10
CA GLY A 264 10.89 -10.23 -25.74
C GLY A 264 10.45 -10.76 -27.11
N LEU A 265 9.17 -11.17 -27.24
CA LEU A 265 8.61 -11.62 -28.52
C LEU A 265 8.55 -10.49 -29.55
N VAL A 266 8.18 -9.28 -29.15
CA VAL A 266 8.17 -8.11 -30.04
C VAL A 266 9.59 -7.78 -30.51
N VAL A 267 10.59 -7.79 -29.61
CA VAL A 267 12.00 -7.61 -29.96
C VAL A 267 12.48 -8.69 -30.91
N LEU A 268 12.18 -9.96 -30.61
CA LEU A 268 12.54 -11.09 -31.46
C LEU A 268 11.98 -10.94 -32.89
N ASN A 269 10.67 -10.63 -33.00
CA ASN A 269 10.03 -10.46 -34.31
C ASN A 269 10.63 -9.29 -35.10
N THR A 270 10.87 -8.16 -34.44
CA THR A 270 11.42 -6.97 -35.08
C THR A 270 12.87 -7.19 -35.57
N LEU A 271 13.70 -7.83 -34.74
CA LEU A 271 15.07 -8.17 -35.13
C LEU A 271 15.12 -9.25 -36.20
N PHE A 272 14.19 -10.21 -36.14
CA PHE A 272 14.08 -11.25 -37.17
C PHE A 272 13.75 -10.63 -38.52
N LEU A 273 12.77 -9.71 -38.57
CA LEU A 273 12.42 -8.99 -39.78
C LEU A 273 13.61 -8.16 -40.32
N SER A 274 14.30 -7.42 -39.43
CA SER A 274 15.50 -6.65 -39.78
C SER A 274 16.61 -7.51 -40.38
N VAL A 275 16.85 -8.71 -39.85
CA VAL A 275 17.83 -9.68 -40.43
C VAL A 275 17.38 -10.17 -41.80
N VAL A 276 16.08 -10.48 -41.99
CA VAL A 276 15.54 -10.92 -43.27
C VAL A 276 15.68 -9.83 -44.34
N GLU A 277 15.31 -8.59 -44.03
CA GLU A 277 15.44 -7.45 -44.94
C GLU A 277 16.88 -7.16 -45.34
N ARG A 278 17.87 -7.47 -44.48
CA ARG A 278 19.32 -7.26 -44.74
C ARG A 278 20.07 -8.54 -45.09
N THR A 279 19.34 -9.62 -45.46
CA THR A 279 19.95 -10.92 -45.78
C THR A 279 21.00 -10.81 -46.87
N HIS A 280 20.76 -10.04 -47.93
CA HIS A 280 21.71 -9.82 -49.04
C HIS A 280 23.00 -9.12 -48.55
N GLU A 281 22.89 -8.05 -47.78
CA GLU A 281 24.03 -7.32 -47.19
C GLU A 281 24.90 -8.24 -46.31
N LEU A 282 24.24 -9.02 -45.43
CA LEU A 282 24.91 -9.98 -44.55
C LEU A 282 25.59 -11.11 -45.34
N GLY A 283 24.97 -11.55 -46.42
CA GLY A 283 25.53 -12.53 -47.36
C GLY A 283 26.80 -12.04 -48.06
N VAL A 284 26.80 -10.80 -48.53
CA VAL A 284 27.99 -10.14 -49.12
C VAL A 284 29.13 -10.05 -48.11
N ILE A 285 28.84 -9.64 -46.86
CA ILE A 285 29.85 -9.56 -45.81
C ILE A 285 30.51 -10.93 -45.55
N LEU A 286 29.71 -11.99 -45.51
CA LEU A 286 30.21 -13.36 -45.37
C LEU A 286 31.01 -13.83 -46.58
N ALA A 287 30.57 -13.49 -47.82
CA ALA A 287 31.29 -13.80 -49.06
C ALA A 287 32.66 -13.13 -49.17
N LEU A 288 32.80 -11.93 -48.57
CA LEU A 288 34.08 -11.19 -48.47
C LEU A 288 35.02 -11.75 -47.37
N GLY A 289 34.67 -12.89 -46.76
CA GLY A 289 35.53 -13.60 -45.81
C GLY A 289 35.33 -13.24 -44.33
N SER A 290 34.30 -12.46 -44.00
CA SER A 290 33.99 -12.18 -42.58
C SER A 290 33.58 -13.46 -41.82
N SER A 291 34.06 -13.61 -40.61
CA SER A 291 33.70 -14.75 -39.80
C SER A 291 32.23 -14.71 -39.33
N ARG A 292 31.60 -15.88 -39.21
CA ARG A 292 30.23 -16.02 -38.64
C ARG A 292 30.10 -15.36 -37.27
N ARG A 293 31.17 -15.41 -36.46
CA ARG A 293 31.21 -14.73 -35.13
C ARG A 293 31.18 -13.20 -35.26
N HIS A 294 31.75 -12.63 -36.30
CA HIS A 294 31.74 -11.21 -36.56
C HIS A 294 30.31 -10.72 -36.87
N VAL A 295 29.61 -11.42 -37.79
CA VAL A 295 28.20 -11.12 -38.14
C VAL A 295 27.29 -11.23 -36.90
N MET A 296 27.46 -12.32 -36.13
CA MET A 296 26.70 -12.47 -34.89
C MET A 296 26.93 -11.33 -33.91
N ARG A 297 28.20 -10.92 -33.71
CA ARG A 297 28.52 -9.79 -32.81
C ARG A 297 27.93 -8.48 -33.32
N MET A 298 27.94 -8.26 -34.62
CA MET A 298 27.38 -7.05 -35.24
C MET A 298 25.88 -6.94 -34.96
N VAL A 299 25.09 -8.00 -35.18
CA VAL A 299 23.65 -8.03 -34.88
C VAL A 299 23.38 -7.88 -33.37
N MET A 300 24.17 -8.58 -32.54
CA MET A 300 24.03 -8.48 -31.07
C MET A 300 24.38 -7.08 -30.54
N THR A 301 25.39 -6.42 -31.11
CA THR A 301 25.76 -5.05 -30.73
C THR A 301 24.68 -4.05 -31.14
N GLU A 302 24.10 -4.20 -32.32
CA GLU A 302 22.96 -3.42 -32.79
C GLU A 302 21.75 -3.61 -31.85
N ALA A 303 21.43 -4.86 -31.50
CA ALA A 303 20.37 -5.18 -30.55
C ALA A 303 20.63 -4.57 -29.16
N LEU A 304 21.87 -4.63 -28.66
CA LEU A 304 22.27 -4.03 -27.37
C LEU A 304 22.08 -2.52 -27.37
N LEU A 305 22.56 -1.83 -28.40
CA LEU A 305 22.45 -0.37 -28.50
C LEU A 305 20.98 0.06 -28.55
N LEU A 306 20.18 -0.61 -29.35
CA LEU A 306 18.74 -0.34 -29.46
C LEU A 306 18.00 -0.66 -28.16
N ALA A 307 18.38 -1.75 -27.47
CA ALA A 307 17.81 -2.10 -26.18
C ALA A 307 18.17 -1.07 -25.09
N LEU A 308 19.43 -0.62 -25.03
CA LEU A 308 19.87 0.40 -24.09
C LEU A 308 19.17 1.75 -24.33
N LEU A 309 19.08 2.19 -25.59
CA LEU A 309 18.37 3.40 -25.95
C LEU A 309 16.88 3.31 -25.64
N GLY A 310 16.23 2.19 -26.01
CA GLY A 310 14.82 1.93 -25.71
C GLY A 310 14.55 1.90 -24.22
N ALA A 311 15.42 1.23 -23.44
CA ALA A 311 15.31 1.19 -21.99
C ALA A 311 15.53 2.58 -21.37
N ALA A 312 16.53 3.35 -21.82
CA ALA A 312 16.78 4.70 -21.32
C ALA A 312 15.59 5.65 -21.55
N VAL A 313 14.98 5.61 -22.75
CA VAL A 313 13.79 6.40 -23.07
C VAL A 313 12.58 5.91 -22.27
N GLY A 314 12.41 4.58 -22.11
CA GLY A 314 11.34 3.97 -21.32
C GLY A 314 11.44 4.33 -19.85
N LEU A 315 12.63 4.25 -19.29
CA LEU A 315 12.90 4.68 -17.92
C LEU A 315 12.67 6.19 -17.75
N ALA A 316 13.21 7.03 -18.62
CA ALA A 316 13.05 8.49 -18.52
C ALA A 316 11.57 8.91 -18.57
N SER A 317 10.78 8.35 -19.51
CA SER A 317 9.36 8.67 -19.64
C SER A 317 8.52 8.05 -18.51
N GLY A 318 8.76 6.78 -18.15
CA GLY A 318 8.07 6.10 -17.05
C GLY A 318 8.37 6.77 -15.71
N GLY A 319 9.65 7.04 -15.43
CA GLY A 319 10.06 7.74 -14.22
C GLY A 319 9.54 9.19 -14.16
N GLY A 320 9.51 9.88 -15.30
CA GLY A 320 8.90 11.21 -15.41
C GLY A 320 7.40 11.21 -15.08
N LEU A 321 6.65 10.23 -15.59
CA LEU A 321 5.23 10.07 -15.30
C LEU A 321 4.98 9.73 -13.83
N VAL A 322 5.74 8.77 -13.26
CA VAL A 322 5.65 8.41 -11.85
C VAL A 322 5.99 9.60 -10.95
N GLY A 323 7.09 10.32 -11.25
CA GLY A 323 7.50 11.51 -10.51
C GLY A 323 6.47 12.65 -10.58
N TRP A 324 5.90 12.88 -11.77
CA TRP A 324 4.81 13.85 -11.93
C TRP A 324 3.58 13.45 -11.12
N ALA A 325 3.14 12.19 -11.22
CA ALA A 325 1.99 11.68 -10.47
C ALA A 325 2.21 11.80 -8.96
N HIS A 326 3.40 11.46 -8.48
CA HIS A 326 3.76 11.60 -7.06
C HIS A 326 3.72 13.07 -6.60
N ALA A 327 4.29 14.00 -7.39
CA ALA A 327 4.27 15.43 -7.09
C ALA A 327 2.85 16.03 -7.13
N ALA A 328 1.96 15.47 -7.96
CA ALA A 328 0.56 15.87 -8.04
C ALA A 328 -0.32 15.30 -6.91
N GLY A 329 0.25 14.51 -5.99
CA GLY A 329 -0.50 13.84 -4.90
C GLY A 329 -1.29 12.62 -5.35
N GLY A 330 -0.88 11.99 -6.45
CA GLY A 330 -1.53 10.83 -7.07
C GLY A 330 -2.38 11.18 -8.29
N VAL A 331 -2.76 10.16 -9.04
CA VAL A 331 -3.63 10.28 -10.21
C VAL A 331 -5.08 10.05 -9.79
N LYS A 332 -5.90 11.10 -9.85
CA LYS A 332 -7.33 11.00 -9.54
C LYS A 332 -8.05 10.21 -10.63
N MET A 333 -8.74 9.15 -10.23
CA MET A 333 -9.53 8.34 -11.14
C MET A 333 -10.79 9.10 -11.60
N PRO A 334 -11.10 9.15 -12.91
CA PRO A 334 -12.25 9.90 -13.40
C PRO A 334 -13.58 9.15 -13.22
N GLY A 335 -14.67 9.91 -12.99
CA GLY A 335 -16.05 9.51 -13.15
C GLY A 335 -16.46 8.21 -12.47
N SER A 336 -16.99 7.28 -13.25
CA SER A 336 -17.54 6.00 -12.79
C SER A 336 -16.51 5.08 -12.09
N TYR A 337 -15.24 5.18 -12.46
CA TYR A 337 -14.16 4.44 -11.78
C TYR A 337 -13.96 4.93 -10.34
N SER A 338 -14.00 6.23 -10.11
CA SER A 338 -13.93 6.82 -8.77
C SER A 338 -15.07 6.31 -7.87
N GLU A 339 -16.27 6.23 -8.42
CA GLU A 339 -17.46 5.71 -7.71
C GLU A 339 -17.32 4.22 -7.39
N ALA A 340 -16.88 3.40 -8.36
CA ALA A 340 -16.65 1.97 -8.16
C ALA A 340 -15.55 1.69 -7.11
N MET A 341 -14.45 2.42 -7.15
CA MET A 341 -13.38 2.28 -6.14
C MET A 341 -13.89 2.65 -4.74
N ARG A 342 -14.66 3.73 -4.59
CA ARG A 342 -15.28 4.09 -3.31
C ARG A 342 -16.26 3.02 -2.81
N GLN A 343 -17.04 2.40 -3.70
CA GLN A 343 -17.95 1.31 -3.32
C GLN A 343 -17.21 0.06 -2.85
N MET A 344 -15.98 -0.14 -3.36
CA MET A 344 -15.07 -1.23 -2.95
C MET A 344 -14.23 -0.87 -1.72
N GLY A 345 -14.39 0.31 -1.13
CA GLY A 345 -13.60 0.76 0.02
C GLY A 345 -12.21 1.26 -0.34
N MET A 346 -11.96 1.59 -1.60
CA MET A 346 -10.66 2.04 -2.09
C MET A 346 -10.63 3.56 -2.31
N GLU A 347 -9.51 4.20 -1.98
CA GLU A 347 -9.30 5.61 -2.33
C GLU A 347 -9.27 5.78 -3.86
N PRO A 348 -10.05 6.73 -4.44
CA PRO A 348 -10.07 6.94 -5.89
C PRO A 348 -8.86 7.75 -6.38
N VAL A 349 -7.73 7.61 -5.71
CA VAL A 349 -6.46 8.26 -6.03
C VAL A 349 -5.38 7.20 -6.14
N LEU A 350 -4.92 6.98 -7.37
CA LEU A 350 -3.85 6.04 -7.64
C LEU A 350 -2.51 6.68 -7.25
N GLN A 351 -1.89 6.21 -6.19
CA GLN A 351 -0.54 6.58 -5.82
C GLN A 351 0.46 5.83 -6.71
N LEU A 352 1.47 6.53 -7.19
CA LEU A 352 2.55 5.93 -7.96
C LEU A 352 3.88 6.17 -7.25
N ARG A 353 4.59 5.08 -6.94
CA ARG A 353 5.92 5.16 -6.32
C ARG A 353 6.81 4.03 -6.81
N VAL A 354 8.03 4.35 -7.20
CA VAL A 354 9.03 3.36 -7.62
C VAL A 354 10.32 3.60 -6.86
N GLY A 355 10.87 2.54 -6.27
CA GLY A 355 12.20 2.55 -5.68
C GLY A 355 13.29 2.63 -6.76
N VAL A 356 14.40 3.32 -6.49
CA VAL A 356 15.49 3.50 -7.47
C VAL A 356 16.05 2.16 -7.96
N TRP A 357 16.20 1.18 -7.09
CA TRP A 357 16.72 -0.14 -7.45
C TRP A 357 15.75 -0.96 -8.30
N GLU A 358 14.46 -0.89 -8.02
CA GLU A 358 13.41 -1.54 -8.80
C GLU A 358 13.29 -0.91 -10.19
N TYR A 359 13.36 0.42 -10.23
CA TYR A 359 13.36 1.21 -11.45
C TYR A 359 14.51 0.81 -12.39
N LEU A 360 15.76 0.82 -11.90
CA LEU A 360 16.91 0.41 -12.67
C LEU A 360 16.87 -1.08 -13.02
N GLY A 361 16.40 -1.91 -12.10
CA GLY A 361 16.24 -3.35 -12.26
C GLY A 361 15.30 -3.71 -13.41
N ALA A 362 14.18 -3.01 -13.56
CA ALA A 362 13.24 -3.22 -14.67
C ALA A 362 13.87 -2.92 -16.02
N GLY A 363 14.61 -1.82 -16.13
CA GLY A 363 15.34 -1.48 -17.36
C GLY A 363 16.41 -2.50 -17.72
N LEU A 364 17.24 -2.92 -16.75
CA LEU A 364 18.29 -3.91 -16.95
C LEU A 364 17.73 -5.29 -17.30
N ALA A 365 16.65 -5.72 -16.65
CA ALA A 365 15.99 -6.97 -16.94
C ALA A 365 15.46 -6.98 -18.39
N MET A 366 14.84 -5.88 -18.83
CA MET A 366 14.33 -5.78 -20.19
C MET A 366 15.46 -5.79 -21.24
N VAL A 367 16.60 -5.14 -20.95
CA VAL A 367 17.80 -5.25 -21.81
C VAL A 367 18.28 -6.70 -21.89
N GLY A 368 18.29 -7.41 -20.76
CA GLY A 368 18.61 -8.86 -20.73
C GLY A 368 17.66 -9.69 -21.59
N VAL A 369 16.35 -9.47 -21.46
CA VAL A 369 15.32 -10.13 -22.28
C VAL A 369 15.50 -9.82 -23.78
N ALA A 370 15.79 -8.55 -24.12
CA ALA A 370 16.03 -8.14 -25.50
C ALA A 370 17.25 -8.86 -26.09
N LEU A 371 18.35 -8.99 -25.33
CA LEU A 371 19.55 -9.72 -25.78
C LEU A 371 19.30 -11.22 -25.94
N LEU A 372 18.57 -11.83 -25.01
CA LEU A 372 18.17 -13.25 -25.13
C LEU A 372 17.31 -13.47 -26.37
N SER A 373 16.36 -12.59 -26.63
CA SER A 373 15.50 -12.64 -27.81
C SER A 373 16.29 -12.42 -29.12
N ALA A 374 17.29 -11.52 -29.07
CA ALA A 374 18.16 -11.24 -30.21
C ALA A 374 19.09 -12.41 -30.60
N TRP A 375 19.34 -13.32 -29.68
CA TRP A 375 20.23 -14.47 -29.93
C TRP A 375 19.79 -15.33 -31.08
N ILE A 376 18.48 -15.60 -31.24
CA ILE A 376 17.92 -16.45 -32.29
C ILE A 376 18.14 -15.81 -33.66
N PRO A 377 17.71 -14.57 -33.97
CA PRO A 377 17.96 -13.94 -35.25
C PRO A 377 19.44 -13.71 -35.54
N ALA A 378 20.26 -13.35 -34.52
CA ALA A 378 21.70 -13.17 -34.68
C ALA A 378 22.41 -14.49 -35.10
N ARG A 379 22.01 -15.63 -34.50
CA ARG A 379 22.53 -16.93 -34.87
C ARG A 379 22.10 -17.31 -36.30
N ARG A 380 20.88 -16.98 -36.68
CA ARG A 380 20.37 -17.23 -38.02
C ARG A 380 21.12 -16.41 -39.09
N ALA A 381 21.36 -15.10 -38.79
CA ALA A 381 22.18 -14.22 -39.64
C ALA A 381 23.61 -14.77 -39.85
N ALA A 382 24.22 -15.30 -38.79
CA ALA A 382 25.55 -15.88 -38.85
C ALA A 382 25.61 -17.23 -39.58
N SER A 383 24.49 -17.91 -39.78
CA SER A 383 24.42 -19.21 -40.44
C SER A 383 24.03 -19.12 -41.93
N LEU A 384 23.84 -17.95 -42.50
CA LEU A 384 23.50 -17.74 -43.91
C LEU A 384 24.59 -18.31 -44.82
N GLU A 385 24.17 -18.98 -45.89
CA GLU A 385 25.07 -19.44 -46.97
C GLU A 385 25.25 -18.28 -47.97
N PRO A 386 26.49 -17.85 -48.27
CA PRO A 386 26.74 -16.66 -49.08
C PRO A 386 26.10 -16.76 -50.48
N VAL A 387 26.10 -17.95 -51.06
CA VAL A 387 25.56 -18.19 -52.41
C VAL A 387 24.04 -18.09 -52.47
N GLU A 388 23.34 -18.60 -51.46
CA GLU A 388 21.88 -18.48 -51.35
C GLU A 388 21.44 -17.07 -50.98
N ALA A 389 22.16 -16.40 -50.08
CA ALA A 389 21.88 -15.05 -49.67
C ALA A 389 22.00 -14.02 -50.81
N MET A 390 22.93 -14.23 -51.75
CA MET A 390 23.09 -13.40 -52.95
C MET A 390 22.06 -13.67 -54.06
N ARG A 391 21.38 -14.82 -54.04
CA ARG A 391 20.30 -15.19 -54.99
C ARG A 391 18.92 -14.60 -54.61
N HIS A 392 18.72 -14.17 -53.36
CA HIS A 392 17.52 -13.48 -52.91
C HIS A 392 17.61 -12.00 -53.32
N VAL A 393 17.44 -11.76 -54.61
CA VAL A 393 17.11 -10.44 -55.16
C VAL A 393 15.71 -10.64 -55.75
N ASP A 394 14.71 -10.14 -54.94
CA ASP A 394 13.36 -9.67 -55.27
C ASP A 394 12.40 -9.87 -54.09
#